data_f7ecc66a598730a3b930a9a7d9c4737e
#
_entry.id   f7ecc66a598730a3b930a9a7d9c4737e
#
_cell.length_a   1.000
_cell.length_b   1.000
_cell.length_c   1.000
_cell.angle_alpha   90.00
_cell.angle_beta   90.00
_cell.angle_gamma   90.00
#
_symmetry.space_group_name_H-M   'P 1'
#
loop_
_entity.id
_entity.type
_entity.pdbx_description
1 polymer ?
#
loop_
_entity_poly.entity_id
_entity_poly.type
_entity_poly.pdbx_seq_one_letter_code
_entity_poly.pdbx_strand_id
1 'polypeptide(L)'
;MKLLEGKVAIITGATRGIGRGIAEVFAAQGAKIAFTYAGSVDKAKALESELSNITEIKGYQSDASDYDAAQKLVEDVLAEFGTIDILVNNAGITRDNLMLRMSKDDWDTIIKVNLDSVFNLTKAVIKPMMKAKSGSIINMTSVVGVKGNAGQANYAASKAGVIGFSKSIALELGSRNIRCNAVAPGFIETEMTAALDEKTVQGCRDGIPLKRGGQPEDVANACVFLEVICLPTSPARF
;
A
#
# COMPACT_ATOMS: atom_id res chain seq x y z
N MET A 1 -7.71 15.04 -18.69
CA MET A 1 -6.36 14.51 -18.91
C MET A 1 -6.15 13.42 -17.88
N LYS A 2 -5.79 12.22 -18.27
CA LYS A 2 -5.51 11.10 -17.35
C LYS A 2 -4.06 11.19 -16.89
N LEU A 3 -3.82 11.25 -15.59
CA LEU A 3 -2.50 11.53 -15.01
C LEU A 3 -1.57 10.31 -15.01
N LEU A 4 -2.14 9.10 -15.07
CA LEU A 4 -1.41 7.83 -15.03
C LEU A 4 -1.56 7.02 -16.33
N GLU A 5 -1.90 7.70 -17.44
CA GLU A 5 -2.14 7.04 -18.72
C GLU A 5 -0.95 6.15 -19.13
N GLY A 6 -1.24 4.87 -19.40
CA GLY A 6 -0.27 3.87 -19.83
C GLY A 6 0.68 3.35 -18.75
N LYS A 7 0.60 3.83 -17.51
CA LYS A 7 1.38 3.32 -16.38
C LYS A 7 0.85 1.98 -15.90
N VAL A 8 1.72 1.07 -15.49
CA VAL A 8 1.37 -0.22 -14.89
C VAL A 8 1.64 -0.14 -13.38
N ALA A 9 0.58 -0.35 -12.58
CA ALA A 9 0.65 -0.30 -11.13
C ALA A 9 0.39 -1.68 -10.50
N ILE A 10 1.28 -2.12 -9.61
CA ILE A 10 1.02 -3.23 -8.69
C ILE A 10 0.46 -2.65 -7.40
N ILE A 11 -0.70 -3.14 -6.95
CA ILE A 11 -1.35 -2.71 -5.71
C ILE A 11 -1.61 -3.93 -4.83
N THR A 12 -0.99 -4.01 -3.66
CA THR A 12 -1.20 -5.17 -2.78
C THR A 12 -2.42 -4.99 -1.89
N GLY A 13 -3.19 -6.09 -1.74
CA GLY A 13 -4.38 -6.08 -0.88
C GLY A 13 -5.49 -5.15 -1.38
N ALA A 14 -5.79 -5.16 -2.68
CA ALA A 14 -6.71 -4.21 -3.30
C ALA A 14 -8.19 -4.63 -3.32
N THR A 15 -8.57 -5.75 -2.70
CA THR A 15 -9.96 -6.22 -2.72
C THR A 15 -10.92 -5.45 -1.81
N ARG A 16 -10.42 -4.55 -0.97
CA ARG A 16 -11.21 -3.72 -0.03
C ARG A 16 -10.45 -2.50 0.45
N GLY A 17 -11.16 -1.60 1.13
CA GLY A 17 -10.60 -0.47 1.88
C GLY A 17 -9.70 0.43 1.01
N ILE A 18 -8.59 0.88 1.58
CA ILE A 18 -7.65 1.81 0.93
C ILE A 18 -7.13 1.23 -0.39
N GLY A 19 -6.73 -0.04 -0.41
CA GLY A 19 -6.20 -0.68 -1.62
C GLY A 19 -7.19 -0.69 -2.78
N ARG A 20 -8.48 -0.94 -2.51
CA ARG A 20 -9.55 -0.85 -3.50
C ARG A 20 -9.72 0.58 -4.01
N GLY A 21 -9.79 1.56 -3.10
CA GLY A 21 -9.89 2.97 -3.51
C GLY A 21 -8.71 3.42 -4.37
N ILE A 22 -7.48 2.94 -4.08
CA ILE A 22 -6.31 3.21 -4.93
C ILE A 22 -6.49 2.58 -6.31
N ALA A 23 -6.95 1.33 -6.41
CA ALA A 23 -7.18 0.66 -7.69
C ALA A 23 -8.22 1.40 -8.54
N GLU A 24 -9.34 1.83 -7.94
CA GLU A 24 -10.41 2.58 -8.60
C GLU A 24 -9.92 3.94 -9.13
N VAL A 25 -9.24 4.72 -8.28
CA VAL A 25 -8.72 6.04 -8.68
C VAL A 25 -7.62 5.91 -9.73
N PHE A 26 -6.69 4.96 -9.57
CA PHE A 26 -5.62 4.75 -10.54
C PHE A 26 -6.17 4.31 -11.89
N ALA A 27 -7.16 3.42 -11.91
CA ALA A 27 -7.88 3.01 -13.14
C ALA A 27 -8.54 4.23 -13.82
N ALA A 28 -9.25 5.06 -13.05
CA ALA A 28 -9.86 6.29 -13.56
C ALA A 28 -8.84 7.28 -14.13
N GLN A 29 -7.60 7.28 -13.58
CA GLN A 29 -6.47 8.08 -14.07
C GLN A 29 -5.69 7.41 -15.23
N GLY A 30 -6.13 6.25 -15.74
CA GLY A 30 -5.59 5.60 -16.93
C GLY A 30 -4.47 4.60 -16.68
N ALA A 31 -4.20 4.25 -15.42
CA ALA A 31 -3.25 3.18 -15.11
C ALA A 31 -3.83 1.81 -15.43
N LYS A 32 -3.00 0.89 -15.92
CA LYS A 32 -3.26 -0.54 -15.94
C LYS A 32 -2.98 -1.10 -14.54
N ILE A 33 -3.82 -2.02 -14.07
CA ILE A 33 -3.80 -2.45 -12.67
C ILE A 33 -3.48 -3.95 -12.56
N ALA A 34 -2.37 -4.27 -11.92
CA ALA A 34 -2.10 -5.58 -11.35
C ALA A 34 -2.36 -5.50 -9.84
N PHE A 35 -3.26 -6.28 -9.30
CA PHE A 35 -3.53 -6.24 -7.87
C PHE A 35 -3.42 -7.60 -7.21
N THR A 36 -3.11 -7.63 -5.90
CA THR A 36 -3.03 -8.89 -5.18
C THR A 36 -4.13 -9.05 -4.12
N TYR A 37 -4.44 -10.31 -3.86
CA TYR A 37 -5.33 -10.74 -2.78
C TYR A 37 -4.82 -12.07 -2.20
N ALA A 38 -5.05 -12.31 -0.91
CA ALA A 38 -4.66 -13.58 -0.28
C ALA A 38 -5.79 -14.62 -0.39
N GLY A 39 -6.99 -14.34 0.11
CA GLY A 39 -8.08 -15.30 0.19
C GLY A 39 -9.43 -14.83 -0.37
N SER A 40 -9.58 -13.57 -0.75
CA SER A 40 -10.88 -12.98 -1.15
C SER A 40 -11.13 -13.12 -2.66
N VAL A 41 -11.25 -14.36 -3.15
CA VAL A 41 -11.39 -14.65 -4.60
C VAL A 41 -12.61 -13.94 -5.22
N ASP A 42 -13.76 -14.01 -4.56
CA ASP A 42 -14.99 -13.41 -5.11
C ASP A 42 -14.90 -11.87 -5.17
N LYS A 43 -14.33 -11.23 -4.13
CA LYS A 43 -14.07 -9.78 -4.16
C LYS A 43 -13.06 -9.39 -5.24
N ALA A 44 -12.06 -10.25 -5.51
CA ALA A 44 -11.09 -10.01 -6.57
C ALA A 44 -11.75 -10.06 -7.95
N LYS A 45 -12.57 -11.08 -8.23
CA LYS A 45 -13.33 -11.19 -9.47
C LYS A 45 -14.32 -10.03 -9.67
N ALA A 46 -14.97 -9.61 -8.59
CA ALA A 46 -15.87 -8.44 -8.64
C ALA A 46 -15.10 -7.17 -9.03
N LEU A 47 -13.93 -6.91 -8.41
CA LEU A 47 -13.11 -5.75 -8.74
C LEU A 47 -12.60 -5.78 -10.19
N GLU A 48 -12.16 -6.94 -10.68
CA GLU A 48 -11.78 -7.11 -12.10
C GLU A 48 -12.95 -6.80 -13.02
N SER A 49 -14.13 -7.37 -12.75
CA SER A 49 -15.33 -7.13 -13.57
C SER A 49 -15.75 -5.66 -13.58
N GLU A 50 -15.71 -5.00 -12.43
CA GLU A 50 -16.09 -3.59 -12.29
C GLU A 50 -15.15 -2.64 -13.07
N LEU A 51 -13.84 -2.89 -13.01
CA LEU A 51 -12.85 -2.00 -13.60
C LEU A 51 -12.41 -2.39 -15.01
N SER A 52 -12.75 -3.58 -15.51
CA SER A 52 -12.36 -4.07 -16.84
C SER A 52 -12.86 -3.19 -17.99
N ASN A 53 -13.96 -2.46 -17.79
CA ASN A 53 -14.49 -1.51 -18.77
C ASN A 53 -13.76 -0.15 -18.78
N ILE A 54 -12.89 0.09 -17.78
CA ILE A 54 -12.17 1.36 -17.56
C ILE A 54 -10.71 1.21 -17.96
N THR A 55 -10.09 0.09 -17.59
CA THR A 55 -8.67 -0.18 -17.82
C THR A 55 -8.39 -1.68 -17.89
N GLU A 56 -7.19 -2.01 -18.38
CA GLU A 56 -6.64 -3.37 -18.26
C GLU A 56 -6.32 -3.68 -16.81
N ILE A 57 -6.98 -4.69 -16.24
CA ILE A 57 -6.84 -5.06 -14.83
C ILE A 57 -6.76 -6.57 -14.67
N LYS A 58 -5.87 -7.04 -13.77
CA LYS A 58 -5.73 -8.45 -13.42
C LYS A 58 -5.42 -8.65 -11.95
N GLY A 59 -6.14 -9.55 -11.31
CA GLY A 59 -5.92 -9.97 -9.93
C GLY A 59 -5.02 -11.19 -9.85
N TYR A 60 -4.13 -11.19 -8.88
CA TYR A 60 -3.20 -12.28 -8.59
C TYR A 60 -3.40 -12.76 -7.16
N GLN A 61 -3.65 -14.05 -7.00
CA GLN A 61 -3.65 -14.63 -5.66
C GLN A 61 -2.20 -14.80 -5.21
N SER A 62 -1.76 -13.96 -4.29
CA SER A 62 -0.37 -13.93 -3.81
C SER A 62 -0.31 -13.46 -2.37
N ASP A 63 0.44 -14.19 -1.55
CA ASP A 63 0.80 -13.74 -0.20
C ASP A 63 2.07 -12.88 -0.27
N ALA A 64 1.91 -11.59 -0.08
CA ALA A 64 3.04 -10.65 -0.12
C ALA A 64 4.10 -10.94 0.96
N SER A 65 3.74 -11.65 2.03
CA SER A 65 4.68 -12.04 3.09
C SER A 65 5.57 -13.23 2.73
N ASP A 66 5.27 -13.91 1.62
CA ASP A 66 6.08 -14.97 1.05
C ASP A 66 7.04 -14.38 0.01
N TYR A 67 8.35 -14.60 0.21
CA TYR A 67 9.39 -14.03 -0.65
C TYR A 67 9.32 -14.56 -2.08
N ASP A 68 9.16 -15.86 -2.25
CA ASP A 68 9.14 -16.50 -3.57
C ASP A 68 7.85 -16.15 -4.32
N ALA A 69 6.71 -16.07 -3.61
CA ALA A 69 5.46 -15.60 -4.19
C ALA A 69 5.56 -14.14 -4.68
N ALA A 70 6.29 -13.28 -3.98
CA ALA A 70 6.53 -11.90 -4.40
C ALA A 70 7.39 -11.83 -5.68
N GLN A 71 8.44 -12.66 -5.79
CA GLN A 71 9.25 -12.75 -7.02
C GLN A 71 8.40 -13.23 -8.21
N LYS A 72 7.66 -14.31 -8.02
CA LYS A 72 6.76 -14.88 -9.03
C LYS A 72 5.71 -13.88 -9.50
N LEU A 73 5.10 -13.13 -8.58
CA LEU A 73 4.13 -12.09 -8.92
C LEU A 73 4.73 -11.06 -9.89
N VAL A 74 5.93 -10.58 -9.60
CA VAL A 74 6.60 -9.57 -10.44
C VAL A 74 6.91 -10.13 -11.82
N GLU A 75 7.35 -11.40 -11.91
CA GLU A 75 7.56 -12.09 -13.20
C GLU A 75 6.25 -12.20 -14.00
N ASP A 76 5.17 -12.60 -13.35
CA ASP A 76 3.86 -12.76 -13.98
C ASP A 76 3.30 -11.40 -14.48
N VAL A 77 3.47 -10.33 -13.68
CA VAL A 77 3.05 -8.97 -14.09
C VAL A 77 3.89 -8.46 -15.26
N LEU A 78 5.20 -8.71 -15.25
CA LEU A 78 6.06 -8.34 -16.39
C LEU A 78 5.70 -9.12 -17.66
N ALA A 79 5.34 -10.40 -17.56
CA ALA A 79 4.90 -11.20 -18.68
C ALA A 79 3.56 -10.71 -19.26
N GLU A 80 2.64 -10.26 -18.41
CA GLU A 80 1.31 -9.79 -18.81
C GLU A 80 1.32 -8.37 -19.35
N PHE A 81 1.92 -7.43 -18.61
CA PHE A 81 1.83 -5.99 -18.89
C PHE A 81 3.10 -5.41 -19.54
N GLY A 82 4.20 -6.16 -19.57
CA GLY A 82 5.48 -5.74 -20.18
C GLY A 82 6.35 -4.81 -19.33
N THR A 83 5.78 -4.09 -18.37
CA THR A 83 6.49 -3.13 -17.47
C THR A 83 5.86 -3.07 -16.10
N ILE A 84 6.56 -2.45 -15.15
CA ILE A 84 6.04 -2.08 -13.83
C ILE A 84 6.54 -0.67 -13.54
N ASP A 85 5.64 0.29 -13.51
CA ASP A 85 5.97 1.69 -13.24
C ASP A 85 5.76 2.06 -11.78
N ILE A 86 4.74 1.48 -11.15
CA ILE A 86 4.29 1.84 -9.80
C ILE A 86 4.13 0.58 -8.95
N LEU A 87 4.66 0.61 -7.73
CA LEU A 87 4.37 -0.37 -6.68
C LEU A 87 3.70 0.32 -5.51
N VAL A 88 2.50 -0.12 -5.14
CA VAL A 88 1.81 0.30 -3.92
C VAL A 88 1.77 -0.86 -2.93
N ASN A 89 2.64 -0.81 -1.93
CA ASN A 89 2.64 -1.74 -0.81
C ASN A 89 1.57 -1.32 0.20
N ASN A 90 0.36 -1.85 0.03
CA ASN A 90 -0.80 -1.52 0.86
C ASN A 90 -1.25 -2.68 1.76
N ALA A 91 -0.98 -3.93 1.39
CA ALA A 91 -1.36 -5.09 2.20
C ALA A 91 -0.89 -4.96 3.66
N GLY A 92 -1.78 -5.26 4.58
CA GLY A 92 -1.47 -5.20 6.01
C GLY A 92 -2.66 -5.63 6.87
N ILE A 93 -2.34 -6.01 8.10
CA ILE A 93 -3.32 -6.46 9.10
C ILE A 93 -3.02 -5.82 10.45
N THR A 94 -3.97 -5.93 11.37
CA THR A 94 -3.79 -5.61 12.79
C THR A 94 -4.04 -6.86 13.64
N ARG A 95 -3.32 -6.97 14.75
CA ARG A 95 -3.55 -7.92 15.85
C ARG A 95 -3.29 -7.17 17.16
N ASP A 96 -4.28 -6.42 17.57
CA ASP A 96 -4.16 -5.47 18.66
C ASP A 96 -4.32 -6.18 20.00
N ASN A 97 -3.39 -5.93 20.93
CA ASN A 97 -3.44 -6.40 22.28
C ASN A 97 -2.51 -5.54 23.18
N LEU A 98 -2.85 -5.39 24.45
CA LEU A 98 -1.95 -4.76 25.41
C LEU A 98 -0.65 -5.58 25.50
N MET A 99 0.49 -4.91 25.67
CA MET A 99 1.82 -5.54 25.68
C MET A 99 1.91 -6.76 26.63
N LEU A 100 1.29 -6.68 27.79
CA LEU A 100 1.25 -7.80 28.76
C LEU A 100 0.58 -9.08 28.20
N ARG A 101 -0.35 -8.93 27.26
CA ARG A 101 -1.14 -10.04 26.71
C ARG A 101 -0.78 -10.35 25.26
N MET A 102 0.04 -9.52 24.63
CA MET A 102 0.47 -9.70 23.24
C MET A 102 1.32 -10.95 23.13
N SER A 103 0.90 -11.90 22.30
CA SER A 103 1.65 -13.12 22.07
C SER A 103 2.83 -12.88 21.12
N LYS A 104 3.82 -13.78 21.18
CA LYS A 104 4.93 -13.77 20.22
C LYS A 104 4.42 -14.00 18.79
N ASP A 105 3.39 -14.83 18.61
CA ASP A 105 2.75 -15.07 17.32
C ASP A 105 2.07 -13.80 16.75
N ASP A 106 1.38 -13.02 17.60
CA ASP A 106 0.81 -11.74 17.18
C ASP A 106 1.88 -10.77 16.70
N TRP A 107 3.00 -10.71 17.42
CA TRP A 107 4.15 -9.90 17.02
C TRP A 107 4.73 -10.36 15.68
N ASP A 108 5.10 -11.65 15.57
CA ASP A 108 5.76 -12.19 14.38
C ASP A 108 4.87 -12.08 13.14
N THR A 109 3.58 -12.39 13.30
CA THR A 109 2.62 -12.27 12.19
C THR A 109 2.53 -10.84 11.68
N ILE A 110 2.45 -9.85 12.58
CA ILE A 110 2.37 -8.44 12.17
C ILE A 110 3.66 -7.98 11.48
N ILE A 111 4.82 -8.33 12.00
CA ILE A 111 6.09 -7.99 11.33
C ILE A 111 6.15 -8.63 9.95
N LYS A 112 5.87 -9.93 9.86
CA LYS A 112 5.89 -10.69 8.62
C LYS A 112 4.95 -10.09 7.56
N VAL A 113 3.69 -9.84 7.93
CA VAL A 113 2.69 -9.37 6.96
C VAL A 113 2.86 -7.89 6.61
N ASN A 114 3.21 -7.03 7.58
CA ASN A 114 3.20 -5.57 7.38
C ASN A 114 4.57 -4.99 6.98
N LEU A 115 5.68 -5.68 7.30
CA LEU A 115 7.03 -5.16 7.04
C LEU A 115 7.79 -6.04 6.05
N ASP A 116 7.86 -7.37 6.27
CA ASP A 116 8.58 -8.25 5.34
C ASP A 116 7.94 -8.25 3.96
N SER A 117 6.60 -8.13 3.86
CA SER A 117 5.89 -7.98 2.58
C SER A 117 6.37 -6.77 1.78
N VAL A 118 6.61 -5.64 2.46
CA VAL A 118 7.12 -4.41 1.85
C VAL A 118 8.53 -4.63 1.32
N PHE A 119 9.38 -5.30 2.09
CA PHE A 119 10.73 -5.68 1.65
C PHE A 119 10.66 -6.62 0.44
N ASN A 120 9.86 -7.70 0.50
CA ASN A 120 9.80 -8.73 -0.53
C ASN A 120 9.43 -8.14 -1.91
N LEU A 121 8.34 -7.36 -1.97
CA LEU A 121 7.88 -6.79 -3.24
C LEU A 121 8.76 -5.65 -3.72
N THR A 122 9.26 -4.80 -2.81
CA THR A 122 10.22 -3.77 -3.18
C THR A 122 11.47 -4.42 -3.80
N LYS A 123 12.01 -5.46 -3.18
CA LYS A 123 13.17 -6.20 -3.69
C LYS A 123 12.92 -6.79 -5.07
N ALA A 124 11.71 -7.32 -5.31
CA ALA A 124 11.34 -7.93 -6.58
C ALA A 124 11.25 -6.89 -7.72
N VAL A 125 10.69 -5.70 -7.47
CA VAL A 125 10.51 -4.66 -8.52
C VAL A 125 11.76 -3.82 -8.78
N ILE A 126 12.76 -3.81 -7.89
CA ILE A 126 13.97 -2.97 -8.07
C ILE A 126 14.67 -3.26 -9.40
N LYS A 127 14.90 -4.53 -9.72
CA LYS A 127 15.63 -4.91 -10.94
C LYS A 127 14.93 -4.44 -12.23
N PRO A 128 13.64 -4.69 -12.45
CA PRO A 128 12.93 -4.15 -13.62
C PRO A 128 12.88 -2.62 -13.64
N MET A 129 12.63 -1.94 -12.52
CA MET A 129 12.62 -0.47 -12.44
C MET A 129 13.99 0.13 -12.73
N MET A 130 15.08 -0.47 -12.23
CA MET A 130 16.44 -0.04 -12.57
C MET A 130 16.75 -0.20 -14.05
N LYS A 131 16.29 -1.28 -14.70
CA LYS A 131 16.44 -1.49 -16.14
C LYS A 131 15.67 -0.44 -16.94
N ALA A 132 14.46 -0.09 -16.50
CA ALA A 132 13.65 0.96 -17.09
C ALA A 132 14.16 2.38 -16.78
N LYS A 133 15.04 2.55 -15.79
CA LYS A 133 15.51 3.86 -15.25
C LYS A 133 14.33 4.75 -14.81
N SER A 134 13.28 4.15 -14.33
CA SER A 134 12.07 4.82 -13.89
C SER A 134 11.32 3.90 -12.94
N GLY A 135 10.69 4.45 -11.91
CA GLY A 135 9.82 3.72 -11.01
C GLY A 135 9.36 4.57 -9.83
N SER A 136 8.25 4.15 -9.25
CA SER A 136 7.74 4.76 -8.04
C SER A 136 7.23 3.69 -7.08
N ILE A 137 7.67 3.78 -5.85
CA ILE A 137 7.29 2.88 -4.76
C ILE A 137 6.54 3.72 -3.73
N ILE A 138 5.33 3.31 -3.41
CA ILE A 138 4.48 3.95 -2.39
C ILE A 138 4.20 2.91 -1.31
N ASN A 139 4.63 3.18 -0.09
CA ASN A 139 4.47 2.29 1.05
C ASN A 139 3.39 2.83 2.01
N MET A 140 2.32 2.06 2.23
CA MET A 140 1.31 2.41 3.22
C MET A 140 1.82 2.15 4.63
N THR A 141 2.07 3.22 5.36
CA THR A 141 2.34 3.22 6.79
C THR A 141 1.07 3.62 7.57
N SER A 142 1.20 4.32 8.68
CA SER A 142 0.09 4.81 9.49
C SER A 142 0.57 5.92 10.41
N VAL A 143 -0.32 6.81 10.81
CA VAL A 143 -0.06 7.74 11.93
C VAL A 143 0.30 7.00 13.22
N VAL A 144 -0.16 5.76 13.38
CA VAL A 144 0.23 4.89 14.51
C VAL A 144 1.73 4.54 14.47
N GLY A 145 2.32 4.38 13.28
CA GLY A 145 3.76 4.21 13.13
C GLY A 145 4.57 5.47 13.47
N VAL A 146 3.93 6.64 13.46
CA VAL A 146 4.57 7.93 13.79
C VAL A 146 4.46 8.23 15.28
N LYS A 147 3.26 8.10 15.86
CA LYS A 147 2.98 8.55 17.24
C LYS A 147 2.79 7.42 18.26
N GLY A 148 2.68 6.17 17.80
CA GLY A 148 2.27 5.05 18.64
C GLY A 148 0.77 5.03 18.95
N ASN A 149 0.29 3.90 19.48
CA ASN A 149 -1.03 3.75 20.05
C ASN A 149 -1.03 2.61 21.08
N ALA A 150 -1.74 2.79 22.20
CA ALA A 150 -1.87 1.74 23.21
C ALA A 150 -2.54 0.49 22.62
N GLY A 151 -2.00 -0.69 22.91
CA GLY A 151 -2.48 -1.96 22.37
C GLY A 151 -1.99 -2.29 20.96
N GLN A 152 -1.21 -1.44 20.32
CA GLN A 152 -0.73 -1.62 18.94
C GLN A 152 0.81 -1.59 18.84
N ALA A 153 1.52 -2.08 19.84
CA ALA A 153 2.99 -2.02 19.84
C ALA A 153 3.61 -2.73 18.63
N ASN A 154 3.10 -3.92 18.24
CA ASN A 154 3.50 -4.67 17.05
C ASN A 154 3.19 -3.90 15.76
N TYR A 155 1.98 -3.38 15.62
CA TYR A 155 1.56 -2.63 14.44
C TYR A 155 2.35 -1.31 14.32
N ALA A 156 2.50 -0.57 15.41
CA ALA A 156 3.31 0.66 15.46
C ALA A 156 4.76 0.39 15.02
N ALA A 157 5.38 -0.65 15.57
CA ALA A 157 6.74 -1.06 15.20
C ALA A 157 6.86 -1.40 13.71
N SER A 158 5.92 -2.19 13.16
CA SER A 158 5.91 -2.54 11.73
C SER A 158 5.79 -1.30 10.85
N LYS A 159 4.86 -0.39 11.17
CA LYS A 159 4.61 0.82 10.37
C LYS A 159 5.71 1.88 10.53
N ALA A 160 6.35 1.99 11.69
CA ALA A 160 7.57 2.78 11.88
C ALA A 160 8.75 2.19 11.08
N GLY A 161 8.88 0.86 11.04
CA GLY A 161 9.87 0.16 10.21
C GLY A 161 9.71 0.49 8.72
N VAL A 162 8.48 0.52 8.21
CA VAL A 162 8.18 0.93 6.83
C VAL A 162 8.64 2.36 6.55
N ILE A 163 8.52 3.29 7.49
CA ILE A 163 9.00 4.67 7.32
C ILE A 163 10.53 4.70 7.16
N GLY A 164 11.27 4.03 8.05
CA GLY A 164 12.73 3.94 7.98
C GLY A 164 13.19 3.26 6.69
N PHE A 165 12.56 2.15 6.33
CA PHE A 165 12.80 1.41 5.08
C PHE A 165 12.62 2.31 3.86
N SER A 166 11.50 3.02 3.77
CA SER A 166 11.19 3.90 2.63
C SER A 166 12.23 4.99 2.42
N LYS A 167 12.70 5.61 3.52
CA LYS A 167 13.78 6.62 3.48
C LYS A 167 15.07 6.05 2.92
N SER A 168 15.48 4.86 3.37
CA SER A 168 16.69 4.20 2.92
C SER A 168 16.61 3.85 1.43
N ILE A 169 15.49 3.29 0.98
CA ILE A 169 15.27 2.95 -0.43
C ILE A 169 15.24 4.21 -1.32
N ALA A 170 14.64 5.30 -0.86
CA ALA A 170 14.66 6.57 -1.59
C ALA A 170 16.07 7.11 -1.80
N LEU A 171 16.94 7.02 -0.79
CA LEU A 171 18.33 7.43 -0.89
C LEU A 171 19.14 6.51 -1.82
N GLU A 172 18.93 5.21 -1.74
CA GLU A 172 19.66 4.20 -2.52
C GLU A 172 19.30 4.28 -4.01
N LEU A 173 18.01 4.44 -4.34
CA LEU A 173 17.51 4.33 -5.71
C LEU A 173 17.29 5.67 -6.41
N GLY A 174 17.40 6.80 -5.72
CA GLY A 174 17.15 8.13 -6.27
C GLY A 174 18.02 8.45 -7.50
N SER A 175 19.31 8.04 -7.48
CA SER A 175 20.22 8.21 -8.62
C SER A 175 19.83 7.38 -9.86
N ARG A 176 18.90 6.44 -9.72
CA ARG A 176 18.34 5.61 -10.78
C ARG A 176 16.97 6.09 -11.26
N ASN A 177 16.56 7.29 -10.84
CA ASN A 177 15.24 7.87 -11.13
C ASN A 177 14.09 6.98 -10.61
N ILE A 178 14.30 6.32 -9.46
CA ILE A 178 13.28 5.53 -8.77
C ILE A 178 12.95 6.26 -7.46
N ARG A 179 11.69 6.62 -7.28
CA ARG A 179 11.20 7.29 -6.07
C ARG A 179 10.63 6.28 -5.09
N CYS A 180 10.79 6.53 -3.81
CA CYS A 180 10.15 5.74 -2.76
C CYS A 180 9.56 6.68 -1.71
N ASN A 181 8.26 6.59 -1.49
CA ASN A 181 7.52 7.43 -0.56
C ASN A 181 6.73 6.59 0.44
N ALA A 182 6.50 7.13 1.62
CA ALA A 182 5.63 6.54 2.63
C ALA A 182 4.41 7.45 2.84
N VAL A 183 3.21 6.87 2.79
CA VAL A 183 1.95 7.55 3.11
C VAL A 183 1.48 7.05 4.46
N ALA A 184 1.20 7.96 5.39
CA ALA A 184 0.78 7.66 6.76
C ALA A 184 -0.70 8.09 6.98
N PRO A 185 -1.69 7.29 6.54
CA PRO A 185 -3.08 7.63 6.74
C PRO A 185 -3.43 7.73 8.23
N GLY A 186 -4.34 8.65 8.56
CA GLY A 186 -5.00 8.71 9.85
C GLY A 186 -6.17 7.71 9.93
N PHE A 187 -7.26 8.14 10.56
CA PHE A 187 -8.49 7.36 10.59
C PHE A 187 -9.20 7.45 9.24
N ILE A 188 -9.28 6.31 8.53
CA ILE A 188 -9.96 6.18 7.23
C ILE A 188 -11.17 5.28 7.39
N GLU A 189 -12.31 5.72 6.91
CA GLU A 189 -13.56 4.97 6.95
C GLU A 189 -13.52 3.83 5.92
N THR A 190 -13.43 2.60 6.43
CA THR A 190 -13.32 1.36 5.64
C THR A 190 -14.14 0.26 6.31
N GLU A 191 -14.32 -0.88 5.64
CA GLU A 191 -14.91 -2.08 6.27
C GLU A 191 -14.20 -2.47 7.59
N MET A 192 -12.89 -2.25 7.69
CA MET A 192 -12.11 -2.58 8.88
C MET A 192 -12.46 -1.64 10.06
N THR A 193 -12.60 -0.35 9.80
CA THR A 193 -12.95 0.63 10.84
C THR A 193 -14.44 0.62 11.18
N ALA A 194 -15.31 0.22 10.25
CA ALA A 194 -16.73 0.01 10.49
C ALA A 194 -17.02 -1.17 11.44
N ALA A 195 -16.08 -2.08 11.64
CA ALA A 195 -16.19 -3.17 12.62
C ALA A 195 -15.89 -2.72 14.07
N LEU A 196 -15.41 -1.48 14.27
CA LEU A 196 -15.19 -0.91 15.60
C LEU A 196 -16.53 -0.48 16.23
N ASP A 197 -16.57 -0.47 17.55
CA ASP A 197 -17.73 0.06 18.26
C ASP A 197 -17.92 1.57 18.00
N GLU A 198 -19.18 2.03 18.03
CA GLU A 198 -19.54 3.41 17.68
C GLU A 198 -18.84 4.45 18.58
N LYS A 199 -18.61 4.14 19.85
CA LYS A 199 -17.91 5.05 20.77
C LYS A 199 -16.45 5.24 20.35
N THR A 200 -15.78 4.18 19.93
CA THR A 200 -14.40 4.23 19.43
C THR A 200 -14.33 5.04 18.13
N VAL A 201 -15.26 4.79 17.18
CA VAL A 201 -15.36 5.53 15.91
C VAL A 201 -15.58 7.03 16.20
N GLN A 202 -16.52 7.35 17.09
CA GLN A 202 -16.81 8.74 17.44
C GLN A 202 -15.61 9.40 18.14
N GLY A 203 -14.92 8.70 19.03
CA GLY A 203 -13.69 9.20 19.65
C GLY A 203 -12.58 9.51 18.64
N CYS A 204 -12.44 8.68 17.59
CA CYS A 204 -11.53 8.95 16.49
C CYS A 204 -11.93 10.21 15.71
N ARG A 205 -13.21 10.36 15.37
CA ARG A 205 -13.74 11.54 14.65
C ARG A 205 -13.58 12.82 15.49
N ASP A 206 -13.81 12.76 16.80
CA ASP A 206 -13.68 13.91 17.69
C ASP A 206 -12.25 14.41 17.81
N GLY A 207 -11.27 13.52 17.67
CA GLY A 207 -9.86 13.86 17.62
C GLY A 207 -9.41 14.52 16.31
N ILE A 208 -10.25 14.47 15.24
CA ILE A 208 -9.94 15.06 13.93
C ILE A 208 -10.56 16.47 13.84
N PRO A 209 -9.79 17.52 13.47
CA PRO A 209 -10.34 18.87 13.37
C PRO A 209 -11.59 18.98 12.47
N LEU A 210 -11.63 18.26 11.35
CA LEU A 210 -12.78 18.22 10.42
C LEU A 210 -13.93 17.33 10.91
N LYS A 211 -13.83 16.69 12.09
CA LYS A 211 -14.85 15.86 12.72
C LYS A 211 -15.38 14.71 11.84
N ARG A 212 -14.59 14.28 10.87
CA ARG A 212 -14.90 13.12 10.03
C ARG A 212 -13.64 12.31 9.76
N GLY A 213 -13.78 11.01 9.49
CA GLY A 213 -12.72 10.20 8.93
C GLY A 213 -12.40 10.60 7.49
N GLY A 214 -11.22 10.24 7.00
CA GLY A 214 -10.90 10.27 5.59
C GLY A 214 -11.58 9.10 4.87
N GLN A 215 -11.72 9.22 3.55
CA GLN A 215 -12.19 8.14 2.69
C GLN A 215 -11.01 7.45 2.00
N PRO A 216 -11.13 6.20 1.54
CA PRO A 216 -10.11 5.54 0.73
C PRO A 216 -9.65 6.37 -0.47
N GLU A 217 -10.55 7.12 -1.08
CA GLU A 217 -10.27 8.03 -2.19
C GLU A 217 -9.31 9.17 -1.81
N ASP A 218 -9.39 9.71 -0.57
CA ASP A 218 -8.47 10.74 -0.09
C ASP A 218 -7.01 10.22 -0.10
N VAL A 219 -6.83 8.96 0.32
CA VAL A 219 -5.51 8.31 0.30
C VAL A 219 -5.06 8.02 -1.14
N ALA A 220 -5.98 7.55 -1.98
CA ALA A 220 -5.69 7.27 -3.39
C ALA A 220 -5.25 8.53 -4.15
N ASN A 221 -5.91 9.67 -3.92
CA ASN A 221 -5.54 10.95 -4.51
C ASN A 221 -4.15 11.43 -4.04
N ALA A 222 -3.77 11.17 -2.78
CA ALA A 222 -2.41 11.42 -2.30
C ALA A 222 -1.38 10.53 -3.03
N CYS A 223 -1.74 9.28 -3.34
CA CYS A 223 -0.88 8.39 -4.13
C CYS A 223 -0.73 8.89 -5.57
N VAL A 224 -1.80 9.35 -6.23
CA VAL A 224 -1.72 9.97 -7.57
C VAL A 224 -0.82 11.19 -7.54
N PHE A 225 -0.98 12.06 -6.53
CA PHE A 225 -0.12 13.24 -6.36
C PHE A 225 1.36 12.86 -6.28
N LEU A 226 1.71 11.85 -5.50
CA LEU A 226 3.09 11.36 -5.38
C LEU A 226 3.63 10.76 -6.68
N GLU A 227 2.76 10.30 -7.59
CA GLU A 227 3.16 9.81 -8.90
C GLU A 227 3.46 10.94 -9.89
N VAL A 228 2.64 11.96 -9.91
CA VAL A 228 2.68 13.03 -10.93
C VAL A 228 3.78 14.03 -10.66
N ILE A 229 4.12 14.26 -9.39
CA ILE A 229 5.12 15.27 -9.04
C ILE A 229 6.51 14.65 -9.14
N CYS A 230 7.20 14.97 -10.22
CA CYS A 230 8.66 14.95 -10.26
C CYS A 230 9.18 16.05 -9.32
N LEU A 231 9.12 15.83 -8.01
CA LEU A 231 9.90 16.66 -7.11
C LEU A 231 11.37 16.35 -7.37
N PRO A 232 12.18 17.30 -7.87
CA PRO A 232 13.61 17.10 -7.96
C PRO A 232 14.07 16.76 -6.54
N THR A 233 14.53 15.55 -6.37
CA THR A 233 15.21 14.98 -5.20
C THR A 233 15.28 15.87 -3.97
N SER A 234 14.21 15.96 -3.21
CA SER A 234 14.30 16.29 -1.80
C SER A 234 14.29 14.97 -1.04
N PRO A 235 15.28 14.66 -0.18
CA PRO A 235 15.16 13.53 0.72
C PRO A 235 13.86 13.71 1.49
N ALA A 236 13.05 12.64 1.54
CA ALA A 236 11.73 12.61 2.14
C ALA A 236 11.62 13.58 3.33
N ARG A 237 10.95 14.70 3.13
CA ARG A 237 10.51 15.58 4.21
C ARG A 237 9.02 15.30 4.40
N PHE A 238 8.68 14.91 5.60
CA PHE A 238 7.33 14.71 6.12
C PHE A 238 6.66 16.04 6.38
#